data_16e310f10bf2c14098ac04947d08a753
#
_entry.id   16e310f10bf2c14098ac04947d08a753
#
_cell.length_a   1.000
_cell.length_b   1.000
_cell.length_c   1.000
_cell.angle_alpha   90.00
_cell.angle_beta   90.00
_cell.angle_gamma   90.00
#
_symmetry.space_group_name_H-M   'P 1'
#
loop_
_entity.id
_entity.type
_entity.pdbx_description
1 polymer ?
#
loop_
_entity_poly.entity_id
_entity_poly.type
_entity_poly.pdbx_seq_one_letter_code
_entity_poly.pdbx_strand_id
1 'polypeptide(L)'
;MTEVPANETTWLMARTEGSARLWQTDSRGMAAALPYFRATVTHFVALGGGTLSPSQGACDGFTAVFDRATDAVSCALYLQLTPLDPFELCIGVHSSAPGTERLRDIAHGGQTLISGTTASSVAGDLPSGATLKYLGDQRMGDTEPSERLMQLCHPGLRRYLRPLHMPNAVLAEILVN
;
A
#
# COMPACT_ATOMS: atom_id res chain seq x y z
N MET A 1 -5.33 36.22 6.61
CA MET A 1 -6.02 34.94 6.84
C MET A 1 -5.19 33.86 6.20
N THR A 2 -4.48 33.10 7.02
CA THR A 2 -3.70 31.95 6.55
C THR A 2 -4.71 30.83 6.34
N GLU A 3 -4.99 30.47 5.09
CA GLU A 3 -5.70 29.24 4.77
C GLU A 3 -4.89 28.09 5.38
N VAL A 4 -5.44 27.44 6.40
CA VAL A 4 -4.96 26.12 6.83
C VAL A 4 -5.22 25.20 5.64
N PRO A 5 -4.18 24.58 5.05
CA PRO A 5 -4.42 23.62 3.97
C PRO A 5 -5.37 22.56 4.50
N ALA A 6 -6.44 22.30 3.78
CA ALA A 6 -7.33 21.20 4.08
C ALA A 6 -6.45 19.94 4.21
N ASN A 7 -6.48 19.29 5.36
CA ASN A 7 -5.80 18.03 5.56
C ASN A 7 -6.31 17.06 4.50
N GLU A 8 -5.50 16.81 3.49
CA GLU A 8 -5.84 15.81 2.47
C GLU A 8 -5.83 14.44 3.13
N THR A 9 -7.00 13.84 3.21
CA THR A 9 -7.16 12.48 3.67
C THR A 9 -6.26 11.55 2.86
N THR A 10 -5.44 10.75 3.55
CA THR A 10 -4.59 9.75 2.91
C THR A 10 -5.12 8.35 3.20
N TRP A 11 -5.30 7.57 2.14
CA TRP A 11 -5.76 6.20 2.20
C TRP A 11 -4.57 5.24 2.15
N LEU A 12 -4.62 4.21 2.97
CA LEU A 12 -3.74 3.06 2.93
C LEU A 12 -4.61 1.82 2.75
N MET A 13 -4.39 1.09 1.68
CA MET A 13 -5.08 -0.18 1.42
C MET A 13 -4.07 -1.30 1.26
N ALA A 14 -4.36 -2.43 1.86
CA ALA A 14 -3.53 -3.61 1.81
C ALA A 14 -4.33 -4.85 1.48
N ARG A 15 -3.67 -5.79 0.81
CA ARG A 15 -4.14 -7.16 0.61
C ARG A 15 -2.97 -8.12 0.78
N THR A 16 -3.26 -9.37 1.10
CA THR A 16 -2.25 -10.43 1.10
C THR A 16 -2.07 -11.00 -0.30
N GLU A 17 -0.82 -11.10 -0.76
CA GLU A 17 -0.52 -11.75 -2.03
C GLU A 17 -0.87 -13.23 -1.99
N GLY A 18 -1.57 -13.72 -3.03
CA GLY A 18 -1.95 -15.12 -3.12
C GLY A 18 -2.94 -15.60 -2.05
N SER A 19 -3.69 -14.70 -1.44
CA SER A 19 -4.63 -14.97 -0.34
C SER A 19 -5.55 -16.17 -0.62
N ALA A 20 -6.23 -16.18 -1.75
CA ALA A 20 -7.15 -17.27 -2.09
C ALA A 20 -6.46 -18.63 -2.11
N ARG A 21 -5.25 -18.72 -2.66
CA ARG A 21 -4.45 -19.94 -2.69
C ARG A 21 -4.01 -20.37 -1.29
N LEU A 22 -3.56 -19.42 -0.47
CA LEU A 22 -3.15 -19.70 0.92
C LEU A 22 -4.30 -20.27 1.75
N TRP A 23 -5.49 -19.69 1.64
CA TRP A 23 -6.69 -20.20 2.31
C TRP A 23 -7.12 -21.57 1.82
N GLN A 24 -6.87 -21.91 0.55
CA GLN A 24 -7.16 -23.24 0.00
C GLN A 24 -6.13 -24.29 0.44
N THR A 25 -4.87 -23.93 0.55
CA THR A 25 -3.76 -24.85 0.82
C THR A 25 -3.47 -25.04 2.31
N ASP A 26 -3.65 -24.01 3.11
CA ASP A 26 -3.39 -24.02 4.57
C ASP A 26 -4.36 -23.12 5.34
N SER A 27 -5.64 -23.42 5.29
CA SER A 27 -6.68 -22.67 6.00
C SER A 27 -6.46 -22.65 7.52
N ARG A 28 -5.89 -23.72 8.09
CA ARG A 28 -5.62 -23.80 9.53
C ARG A 28 -4.48 -22.87 9.95
N GLY A 29 -3.39 -22.86 9.19
CA GLY A 29 -2.24 -21.96 9.44
C GLY A 29 -2.64 -20.50 9.27
N MET A 30 -3.43 -20.17 8.23
CA MET A 30 -3.98 -18.85 8.02
C MET A 30 -4.87 -18.40 9.18
N ALA A 31 -5.79 -19.25 9.61
CA ALA A 31 -6.69 -18.95 10.72
C ALA A 31 -5.93 -18.77 12.05
N ALA A 32 -4.89 -19.54 12.28
CA ALA A 32 -4.05 -19.42 13.48
C ALA A 32 -3.22 -18.12 13.51
N ALA A 33 -2.74 -17.66 12.35
CA ALA A 33 -1.95 -16.44 12.24
C ALA A 33 -2.80 -15.14 12.21
N LEU A 34 -4.07 -15.24 11.85
CA LEU A 34 -4.95 -14.09 11.64
C LEU A 34 -5.13 -13.17 12.86
N PRO A 35 -5.28 -13.67 14.12
CA PRO A 35 -5.41 -12.80 15.28
C PRO A 35 -4.18 -11.90 15.50
N TYR A 36 -2.97 -12.43 15.34
CA TYR A 36 -1.72 -11.66 15.43
C TYR A 36 -1.65 -10.61 14.31
N PHE A 37 -1.98 -10.99 13.08
CA PHE A 37 -2.04 -10.07 11.94
C PHE A 37 -2.98 -8.90 12.24
N ARG A 38 -4.22 -9.17 12.66
CA ARG A 38 -5.21 -8.14 12.97
C ARG A 38 -4.78 -7.23 14.12
N ALA A 39 -4.22 -7.80 15.17
CA ALA A 39 -3.72 -7.03 16.31
C ALA A 39 -2.56 -6.10 15.89
N THR A 40 -1.66 -6.57 15.06
CA THR A 40 -0.53 -5.79 14.53
C THR A 40 -1.00 -4.65 13.63
N VAL A 41 -1.93 -4.92 12.72
CA VAL A 41 -2.55 -3.88 11.87
C VAL A 41 -3.23 -2.82 12.72
N THR A 42 -4.07 -3.23 13.66
CA THR A 42 -4.77 -2.31 14.57
C THR A 42 -3.79 -1.45 15.36
N HIS A 43 -2.71 -2.05 15.86
CA HIS A 43 -1.68 -1.34 16.62
C HIS A 43 -0.99 -0.24 15.79
N PHE A 44 -0.50 -0.57 14.61
CA PHE A 44 0.22 0.41 13.79
C PHE A 44 -0.68 1.48 13.19
N VAL A 45 -1.91 1.14 12.84
CA VAL A 45 -2.89 2.15 12.38
C VAL A 45 -3.20 3.12 13.51
N ALA A 46 -3.47 2.63 14.71
CA ALA A 46 -3.74 3.48 15.88
C ALA A 46 -2.52 4.33 16.27
N LEU A 47 -1.31 3.76 16.21
CA LEU A 47 -0.07 4.48 16.50
C LEU A 47 0.14 5.69 15.57
N GLY A 48 -0.25 5.58 14.30
CA GLY A 48 -0.24 6.67 13.33
C GLY A 48 -1.46 7.59 13.39
N GLY A 49 -2.36 7.41 14.35
CA GLY A 49 -3.59 8.20 14.44
C GLY A 49 -4.60 7.91 13.35
N GLY A 50 -4.44 6.78 12.64
CA GLY A 50 -5.34 6.36 11.58
C GLY A 50 -6.61 5.68 12.08
N THR A 51 -7.56 5.54 11.19
CA THR A 51 -8.83 4.85 11.43
C THR A 51 -8.98 3.68 10.45
N LEU A 52 -9.23 2.48 10.97
CA LEU A 52 -9.58 1.33 10.15
C LEU A 52 -11.02 1.43 9.66
N SER A 53 -11.20 1.26 8.36
CA SER A 53 -12.54 1.09 7.79
C SER A 53 -13.07 -0.31 8.10
N PRO A 54 -14.40 -0.45 8.31
CA PRO A 54 -15.01 -1.78 8.42
C PRO A 54 -14.63 -2.63 7.20
N SER A 55 -14.07 -3.80 7.43
CA SER A 55 -13.62 -4.65 6.33
C SER A 55 -14.82 -5.22 5.57
N GLN A 56 -14.90 -4.88 4.30
CA GLN A 56 -15.75 -5.57 3.34
C GLN A 56 -14.83 -6.40 2.45
N GLY A 57 -14.76 -7.69 2.69
CA GLY A 57 -13.97 -8.58 1.85
C GLY A 57 -13.08 -9.56 2.61
N ALA A 58 -11.97 -9.91 2.01
CA ALA A 58 -11.03 -10.88 2.57
C ALA A 58 -10.53 -10.46 3.95
N CYS A 59 -10.54 -11.41 4.88
CA CYS A 59 -10.20 -11.16 6.28
C CYS A 59 -8.70 -10.83 6.51
N ASP A 60 -7.88 -11.00 5.50
CA ASP A 60 -6.44 -10.72 5.45
C ASP A 60 -6.07 -9.46 4.63
N GLY A 61 -7.06 -8.63 4.36
CA GLY A 61 -6.89 -7.29 3.79
C GLY A 61 -7.47 -6.23 4.72
N PHE A 62 -7.11 -4.97 4.50
CA PHE A 62 -7.67 -3.86 5.27
C PHE A 62 -7.55 -2.54 4.52
N THR A 63 -8.35 -1.59 4.97
CA THR A 63 -8.30 -0.18 4.56
C THR A 63 -8.18 0.70 5.79
N ALA A 64 -7.25 1.62 5.77
CA ALA A 64 -7.07 2.62 6.81
C ALA A 64 -7.01 4.03 6.21
N VAL A 65 -7.41 5.01 7.00
CA VAL A 65 -7.47 6.42 6.62
C VAL A 65 -6.67 7.23 7.63
N PHE A 66 -5.86 8.16 7.14
CA PHE A 66 -5.00 9.03 7.93
C PHE A 66 -5.20 10.49 7.55
N ASP A 67 -5.06 11.37 8.53
CA ASP A 67 -5.07 12.82 8.31
C ASP A 67 -3.77 13.35 7.71
N ARG A 68 -2.67 12.59 7.83
CA ARG A 68 -1.34 12.96 7.33
C ARG A 68 -0.74 11.83 6.51
N ALA A 69 -0.21 12.20 5.34
CA ALA A 69 0.46 11.25 4.46
C ALA A 69 1.69 10.59 5.13
N THR A 70 2.44 11.34 5.94
CA THR A 70 3.59 10.81 6.67
C THR A 70 3.23 9.69 7.64
N ASP A 71 2.08 9.78 8.30
CA ASP A 71 1.60 8.75 9.23
C ASP A 71 1.17 7.49 8.48
N ALA A 72 0.51 7.65 7.33
CA ALA A 72 0.16 6.53 6.46
C ALA A 72 1.40 5.79 5.92
N VAL A 73 2.40 6.53 5.46
CA VAL A 73 3.65 5.96 4.93
C VAL A 73 4.45 5.27 6.04
N SER A 74 4.51 5.85 7.23
CA SER A 74 5.17 5.24 8.40
C SER A 74 4.46 3.94 8.81
N CYS A 75 3.14 3.94 8.84
CA CYS A 75 2.34 2.73 9.12
C CYS A 75 2.64 1.63 8.10
N ALA A 76 2.64 1.97 6.80
CA ALA A 76 2.97 1.02 5.74
C ALA A 76 4.37 0.42 5.92
N LEU A 77 5.36 1.24 6.25
CA LEU A 77 6.73 0.78 6.48
C LEU A 77 6.81 -0.19 7.68
N TYR A 78 6.21 0.17 8.81
CA TYR A 78 6.24 -0.68 10.01
C TYR A 78 5.56 -2.02 9.77
N LEU A 79 4.46 -2.04 9.04
CA LEU A 79 3.79 -3.29 8.65
C LEU A 79 4.68 -4.17 7.76
N GLN A 80 5.39 -3.57 6.79
CA GLN A 80 6.30 -4.31 5.92
C GLN A 80 7.56 -4.82 6.64
N LEU A 81 8.02 -4.12 7.67
CA LEU A 81 9.18 -4.52 8.48
C LEU A 81 8.85 -5.57 9.53
N THR A 82 7.58 -5.73 9.88
CA THR A 82 7.14 -6.69 10.89
C THR A 82 6.92 -8.06 10.25
N PRO A 83 7.47 -9.16 10.81
CA PRO A 83 7.17 -10.50 10.33
C PRO A 83 5.69 -10.83 10.53
N LEU A 84 4.96 -11.00 9.44
CA LEU A 84 3.53 -11.28 9.42
C LEU A 84 3.21 -12.62 8.73
N ASP A 85 4.17 -13.53 8.65
CA ASP A 85 3.97 -14.79 7.95
C ASP A 85 2.68 -15.51 8.40
N PRO A 86 1.90 -16.06 7.49
CA PRO A 86 2.12 -16.19 6.04
C PRO A 86 1.62 -15.00 5.20
N PHE A 87 1.28 -13.86 5.81
CA PHE A 87 0.71 -12.70 5.11
C PHE A 87 1.82 -11.82 4.52
N GLU A 88 1.94 -11.82 3.20
CA GLU A 88 2.79 -10.87 2.46
C GLU A 88 1.93 -9.74 1.91
N LEU A 89 2.11 -8.53 2.41
CA LEU A 89 1.24 -7.40 2.10
C LEU A 89 1.62 -6.70 0.80
N CYS A 90 0.63 -6.52 -0.07
CA CYS A 90 0.63 -5.57 -1.18
C CYS A 90 -0.05 -4.29 -0.69
N ILE A 91 0.68 -3.18 -0.61
CA ILE A 91 0.17 -1.93 -0.03
C ILE A 91 0.16 -0.82 -1.07
N GLY A 92 -0.96 -0.08 -1.13
CA GLY A 92 -1.10 1.18 -1.85
C GLY A 92 -1.34 2.33 -0.88
N VAL A 93 -0.76 3.50 -1.15
CA VAL A 93 -0.95 4.74 -0.39
C VAL A 93 -1.20 5.90 -1.35
N HIS A 94 -2.35 6.57 -1.23
CA HIS A 94 -2.74 7.69 -2.08
C HIS A 94 -3.82 8.55 -1.41
N SER A 95 -4.07 9.75 -1.95
CA SER A 95 -5.08 10.68 -1.45
C SER A 95 -6.51 10.38 -1.90
N SER A 96 -6.73 9.44 -2.81
CA SER A 96 -8.06 8.97 -3.23
C SER A 96 -8.21 7.46 -3.04
N ALA A 97 -9.41 7.01 -2.67
CA ALA A 97 -9.70 5.59 -2.48
C ALA A 97 -9.50 4.77 -3.78
N PRO A 98 -10.03 5.18 -4.96
CA PRO A 98 -9.82 4.43 -6.20
C PRO A 98 -8.35 4.32 -6.62
N GLY A 99 -7.58 5.39 -6.47
CA GLY A 99 -6.14 5.38 -6.76
C GLY A 99 -5.36 4.48 -5.82
N THR A 100 -5.71 4.47 -4.54
CA THR A 100 -5.10 3.59 -3.53
C THR A 100 -5.37 2.12 -3.84
N GLU A 101 -6.60 1.78 -4.20
CA GLU A 101 -6.99 0.44 -4.61
C GLU A 101 -6.18 -0.03 -5.82
N ARG A 102 -6.02 0.82 -6.82
CA ARG A 102 -5.22 0.52 -8.00
C ARG A 102 -3.75 0.25 -7.65
N LEU A 103 -3.15 1.07 -6.80
CA LEU A 103 -1.76 0.86 -6.34
C LEU A 103 -1.60 -0.47 -5.60
N ARG A 104 -2.52 -0.77 -4.68
CA ARG A 104 -2.55 -2.05 -3.97
C ARG A 104 -2.61 -3.24 -4.93
N ASP A 105 -3.43 -3.13 -5.98
CA ASP A 105 -3.69 -4.25 -6.90
C ASP A 105 -2.52 -4.54 -7.84
N ILE A 106 -1.73 -3.53 -8.20
CA ILE A 106 -0.52 -3.71 -9.03
C ILE A 106 0.74 -4.03 -8.22
N ALA A 107 0.71 -3.84 -6.90
CA ALA A 107 1.82 -4.15 -6.00
C ALA A 107 1.98 -5.67 -5.81
N HIS A 108 3.22 -6.07 -5.51
CA HIS A 108 3.55 -7.42 -5.06
C HIS A 108 3.63 -7.51 -3.54
N GLY A 109 3.59 -8.72 -3.01
CA GLY A 109 3.82 -8.98 -1.60
C GLY A 109 5.17 -8.43 -1.13
N GLY A 110 5.15 -7.71 -0.02
CA GLY A 110 6.31 -6.98 0.51
C GLY A 110 6.55 -5.62 -0.14
N GLN A 111 5.71 -5.18 -1.09
CA GLN A 111 5.85 -3.91 -1.81
C GLN A 111 4.81 -2.89 -1.35
N THR A 112 5.27 -1.66 -1.14
CA THR A 112 4.40 -0.50 -0.91
C THR A 112 4.57 0.49 -2.05
N LEU A 113 3.48 0.79 -2.74
CA LEU A 113 3.42 1.77 -3.83
C LEU A 113 2.73 3.05 -3.36
N ILE A 114 3.31 4.18 -3.76
CA ILE A 114 2.86 5.51 -3.36
C ILE A 114 2.72 6.36 -4.62
N SER A 115 1.62 7.12 -4.73
CA SER A 115 1.45 8.08 -5.81
C SER A 115 2.45 9.24 -5.71
N GLY A 116 2.79 9.87 -6.83
CA GLY A 116 3.71 11.00 -6.87
C GLY A 116 3.23 12.19 -6.04
N THR A 117 1.93 12.46 -6.04
CA THR A 117 1.32 13.50 -5.19
C THR A 117 1.57 13.23 -3.71
N THR A 118 1.26 12.01 -3.25
CA THR A 118 1.51 11.60 -1.86
C THR A 118 3.02 11.57 -1.55
N ALA A 119 3.84 11.09 -2.47
CA ALA A 119 5.29 11.07 -2.32
C ALA A 119 5.88 12.48 -2.14
N SER A 120 5.37 13.46 -2.87
CA SER A 120 5.79 14.87 -2.73
C SER A 120 5.43 15.42 -1.35
N SER A 121 4.30 15.03 -0.78
CA SER A 121 3.88 15.46 0.56
C SER A 121 4.75 14.90 1.68
N VAL A 122 5.43 13.78 1.48
CA VAL A 122 6.24 13.09 2.50
C VAL A 122 7.75 13.20 2.27
N ALA A 123 8.20 13.80 1.16
CA ALA A 123 9.60 13.80 0.74
C ALA A 123 10.57 14.38 1.80
N GLY A 124 10.13 15.34 2.60
CA GLY A 124 10.91 15.94 3.68
C GLY A 124 10.79 15.24 5.04
N ASP A 125 9.93 14.23 5.15
CA ASP A 125 9.48 13.67 6.44
C ASP A 125 9.35 12.14 6.40
N LEU A 126 10.19 11.49 5.58
CA LEU A 126 10.21 10.04 5.51
C LEU A 126 10.72 9.42 6.82
N PRO A 127 10.21 8.24 7.21
CA PRO A 127 10.76 7.49 8.32
C PRO A 127 12.26 7.22 8.16
N SER A 128 12.97 7.09 9.27
CA SER A 128 14.43 6.85 9.26
C SER A 128 14.81 5.64 8.38
N GLY A 129 15.76 5.86 7.48
CA GLY A 129 16.24 4.84 6.53
C GLY A 129 15.34 4.62 5.32
N ALA A 130 14.15 5.21 5.28
CA ALA A 130 13.24 5.09 4.14
C ALA A 130 13.67 6.00 2.98
N THR A 131 13.50 5.50 1.77
CA THR A 131 13.70 6.22 0.52
C THR A 131 12.58 5.90 -0.46
N LEU A 132 12.39 6.75 -1.46
CA LEU A 132 11.40 6.55 -2.52
C LEU A 132 12.12 6.28 -3.85
N LYS A 133 11.69 5.23 -4.55
CA LYS A 133 12.18 4.88 -5.88
C LYS A 133 11.10 5.14 -6.92
N TYR A 134 11.44 5.90 -7.95
CA TYR A 134 10.56 6.12 -9.09
C TYR A 134 10.47 4.86 -9.97
N LEU A 135 9.25 4.45 -10.31
CA LEU A 135 8.96 3.25 -11.11
C LEU A 135 8.32 3.54 -12.48
N GLY A 136 8.13 4.80 -12.83
CA GLY A 136 7.43 5.21 -14.05
C GLY A 136 6.12 5.93 -13.76
N ASP A 137 5.37 6.27 -14.80
CA ASP A 137 4.09 6.95 -14.69
C ASP A 137 2.93 5.97 -14.83
N GLN A 138 1.91 6.15 -14.03
CA GLN A 138 0.69 5.32 -13.99
C GLN A 138 -0.56 6.19 -13.88
N ARG A 139 -1.66 5.74 -14.47
CA ARG A 139 -2.98 6.32 -14.23
C ARG A 139 -3.54 5.78 -12.93
N MET A 140 -3.95 6.67 -12.03
CA MET A 140 -4.57 6.30 -10.76
C MET A 140 -6.07 5.99 -10.89
N GLY A 141 -6.71 6.40 -11.98
CA GLY A 141 -8.10 6.13 -12.32
C GLY A 141 -8.35 6.33 -13.81
N ASP A 142 -9.53 5.94 -14.30
CA ASP A 142 -9.86 6.01 -15.72
C ASP A 142 -9.96 7.46 -16.25
N THR A 143 -10.31 8.39 -15.37
CA THR A 143 -10.48 9.83 -15.68
C THR A 143 -9.36 10.69 -15.12
N GLU A 144 -8.45 10.12 -14.33
CA GLU A 144 -7.34 10.86 -13.73
C GLU A 144 -6.13 10.91 -14.68
N PRO A 145 -5.37 12.02 -14.67
CA PRO A 145 -4.12 12.10 -15.44
C PRO A 145 -3.11 11.07 -14.93
N SER A 146 -2.14 10.75 -15.80
CA SER A 146 -1.00 9.92 -15.41
C SER A 146 -0.21 10.60 -14.30
N GLU A 147 0.17 9.84 -13.30
CA GLU A 147 0.91 10.29 -12.13
C GLU A 147 2.16 9.44 -11.92
N ARG A 148 3.18 10.03 -11.32
CA ARG A 148 4.41 9.30 -10.96
C ARG A 148 4.09 8.21 -9.94
N LEU A 149 4.64 7.04 -10.20
CA LEU A 149 4.55 5.90 -9.30
C LEU A 149 5.86 5.76 -8.53
N MET A 150 5.77 5.74 -7.21
CA MET A 150 6.92 5.60 -6.32
C MET A 150 6.80 4.32 -5.50
N GLN A 151 7.94 3.71 -5.21
CA GLN A 151 8.04 2.60 -4.27
C GLN A 151 8.74 3.03 -2.99
N LEU A 152 8.17 2.66 -1.85
CA LEU A 152 8.81 2.83 -0.55
C LEU A 152 9.89 1.76 -0.38
N CYS A 153 11.13 2.22 -0.16
CA CYS A 153 12.30 1.38 0.05
C CYS A 153 12.89 1.59 1.44
N HIS A 154 13.47 0.54 2.01
CA HIS A 154 14.18 0.58 3.28
C HIS A 154 15.22 -0.55 3.31
N PRO A 155 16.40 -0.38 3.97
CA PRO A 155 17.42 -1.43 4.05
C PRO A 155 16.90 -2.76 4.63
N GLY A 156 15.89 -2.72 5.51
CA GLY A 156 15.25 -3.91 6.10
C GLY A 156 14.23 -4.58 5.20
N LEU A 157 13.88 -3.99 4.05
CA LEU A 157 12.92 -4.57 3.11
C LEU A 157 13.63 -5.36 2.01
N ARG A 158 12.91 -6.30 1.40
CA ARG A 158 13.41 -7.04 0.23
C ARG A 158 13.71 -6.07 -0.91
N ARG A 159 14.91 -6.19 -1.49
CA ARG A 159 15.34 -5.40 -2.65
C ARG A 159 14.77 -5.92 -3.97
N TYR A 160 14.00 -6.98 -3.94
CA TYR A 160 13.45 -7.63 -5.13
C TYR A 160 12.32 -6.82 -5.72
N LEU A 161 12.56 -6.31 -6.92
CA LEU A 161 11.55 -5.67 -7.74
C LEU A 161 11.09 -6.66 -8.81
N ARG A 162 10.01 -7.37 -8.54
CA ARG A 162 9.27 -8.05 -9.62
C ARG A 162 8.60 -6.97 -10.49
N PRO A 163 8.41 -7.22 -11.80
CA PRO A 163 7.58 -6.36 -12.63
C PRO A 163 6.19 -6.20 -11.99
N LEU A 164 5.63 -5.00 -12.05
CA LEU A 164 4.30 -4.72 -11.50
C LEU A 164 3.22 -5.63 -12.12
N HIS A 165 2.17 -5.94 -11.37
CA HIS A 165 0.98 -6.61 -11.88
C HIS A 165 0.20 -5.65 -12.79
N MET A 166 0.56 -5.59 -14.07
CA MET A 166 -0.13 -4.73 -15.02
C MET A 166 -1.39 -5.42 -15.55
N PRO A 167 -2.54 -4.72 -15.59
CA PRO A 167 -3.71 -5.25 -16.29
C PRO A 167 -3.40 -5.53 -17.77
N ASN A 168 -3.91 -6.62 -18.31
CA ASN A 168 -3.64 -7.08 -19.68
C ASN A 168 -3.87 -6.03 -20.79
N ALA A 169 -4.63 -4.97 -20.53
CA ALA A 169 -4.87 -3.88 -21.49
C ALA A 169 -3.61 -3.09 -21.86
N VAL A 170 -2.57 -3.07 -21.01
CA VAL A 170 -1.33 -2.32 -21.27
C VAL A 170 -0.34 -3.15 -22.10
N LEU A 171 -0.42 -4.47 -22.01
CA LEU A 171 0.43 -5.36 -22.83
C LEU A 171 0.05 -5.34 -24.31
N ALA A 172 -1.21 -5.01 -24.64
CA ALA A 172 -1.67 -4.91 -26.01
C ALA A 172 -1.12 -3.67 -26.75
N GLU A 173 -0.83 -2.58 -26.04
CA GLU A 173 -0.27 -1.36 -26.64
C GLU A 173 1.24 -1.43 -26.88
N ILE A 174 1.96 -2.29 -26.15
CA ILE A 174 3.42 -2.45 -26.30
C ILE A 174 3.77 -3.40 -27.47
N LEU A 175 2.85 -4.26 -27.87
CA LEU A 175 3.06 -5.23 -28.95
C LEU A 175 2.64 -4.74 -30.35
N VAL A 176 2.14 -3.52 -30.50
CA VAL A 176 1.64 -2.94 -31.77
C VAL A 176 2.55 -1.83 -32.31
N ASN A 177 3.69 -1.53 -31.71
CA ASN A 177 4.69 -0.59 -32.25
C ASN A 177 6.01 -1.30 -32.58
#